data_c70babafef86689e8ce66f6e42e3298a
#
_entry.id   c70babafef86689e8ce66f6e42e3298a
#
_cell.length_a   1.000
_cell.length_b   1.000
_cell.length_c   1.000
_cell.angle_alpha   90.00
_cell.angle_beta   90.00
_cell.angle_gamma   90.00
#
_symmetry.space_group_name_H-M   'P 1'
#
loop_
_entity.id
_entity.type
_entity.pdbx_description
1 polymer ?
#
loop_
_entity_poly.entity_id
_entity_poly.type
_entity_poly.pdbx_seq_one_letter_code
_entity_poly.pdbx_strand_id
1 'polypeptide(L)'
;MIIPGCLGDSSESTEILGTEYRDPPEAPDFTLFDQNGDIFRFSDHDGKVIVVAFVYTACPDICLIISSNLDYVEENLGEHSGEVVLVSVTIDPARDTIRHLSEWTEQRGYDWFHLTGPVSQLQEIYRSWNVIVDNEHIAASQPPEDNLNRLVVLFPDNSTLVHDTAGFGMNGSEFIDFAFSETNTSHDLSSGKISGWEADETWDWEIRTWDEVNETWVEFMGDPGLIDMMSDTHFSLVASNANLSLAAPGTDCNSHGWIMGSGSSAHCMCDEGYERPEGDWLSCIAEGTEVGNSSSGSVDPHDESLGEYEVGHSTTTFIIDKEMRKRVAYSGITWDTSEFLKDVISLVEE
;
A
#
# COMPACT_ATOMS: atom_id res chain seq x y z
N MET A 1 10.26 71.75 -26.08
CA MET A 1 9.61 70.96 -25.00
C MET A 1 9.51 69.56 -25.53
N ILE A 2 10.47 68.69 -25.17
CA ILE A 2 10.55 67.27 -25.63
C ILE A 2 10.00 66.47 -24.46
N ILE A 3 8.89 65.71 -24.71
CA ILE A 3 8.30 64.79 -23.75
C ILE A 3 9.04 63.46 -23.96
N PRO A 4 9.69 62.91 -22.93
CA PRO A 4 10.21 61.54 -23.04
C PRO A 4 9.02 60.57 -23.01
N GLY A 5 8.85 59.76 -24.06
CA GLY A 5 7.95 58.65 -24.07
C GLY A 5 8.50 57.58 -23.13
N CYS A 6 7.67 57.10 -22.19
CA CYS A 6 7.88 55.89 -21.46
C CYS A 6 7.77 54.72 -22.48
N LEU A 7 8.88 54.08 -22.79
CA LEU A 7 8.87 52.74 -23.32
C LEU A 7 8.42 51.87 -22.15
N GLY A 8 7.16 51.48 -22.16
CA GLY A 8 6.68 50.37 -21.32
C GLY A 8 7.33 49.10 -21.86
N ASP A 9 8.09 48.46 -21.02
CA ASP A 9 8.49 47.08 -21.20
C ASP A 9 7.21 46.25 -21.18
N SER A 10 6.70 45.86 -22.30
CA SER A 10 5.68 44.82 -22.40
C SER A 10 6.39 43.49 -22.20
N SER A 11 6.54 43.08 -20.96
CA SER A 11 6.65 41.63 -20.70
C SER A 11 5.37 41.04 -21.27
N GLU A 12 5.45 40.38 -22.41
CA GLU A 12 4.39 39.50 -22.86
C GLU A 12 4.19 38.47 -21.72
N SER A 13 3.14 38.63 -20.93
CA SER A 13 2.73 37.61 -20.01
C SER A 13 2.39 36.39 -20.86
N THR A 14 3.19 35.37 -20.80
CA THR A 14 2.95 34.09 -21.49
C THR A 14 1.59 33.58 -21.01
N GLU A 15 0.66 33.41 -21.95
CA GLU A 15 -0.70 32.97 -21.62
C GLU A 15 -0.64 31.48 -21.24
N ILE A 16 -0.91 31.19 -19.95
CA ILE A 16 -1.05 29.81 -19.45
C ILE A 16 -2.37 29.23 -19.99
N LEU A 17 -2.33 28.05 -20.57
CA LEU A 17 -3.44 27.40 -21.25
C LEU A 17 -4.19 26.42 -20.33
N GLY A 18 -3.51 25.84 -19.37
CA GLY A 18 -4.09 25.01 -18.33
C GLY A 18 -4.79 25.79 -17.23
N THR A 19 -5.20 25.12 -16.17
CA THR A 19 -5.79 25.77 -15.00
C THR A 19 -4.70 26.36 -14.12
N GLU A 20 -4.54 27.69 -14.21
CA GLU A 20 -3.53 28.41 -13.44
C GLU A 20 -4.00 28.69 -12.00
N TYR A 21 -3.12 28.47 -11.02
CA TYR A 21 -3.33 28.87 -9.62
C TYR A 21 -3.09 30.38 -9.48
N ARG A 22 -4.11 31.12 -9.04
CA ARG A 22 -4.01 32.59 -8.84
C ARG A 22 -3.06 32.97 -7.72
N ASP A 23 -2.94 32.14 -6.70
CA ASP A 23 -2.02 32.24 -5.57
C ASP A 23 -1.33 30.88 -5.44
N PRO A 24 -0.25 30.66 -6.20
CA PRO A 24 0.37 29.35 -6.31
C PRO A 24 0.91 28.87 -4.95
N PRO A 25 0.36 27.80 -4.37
CA PRO A 25 0.86 27.27 -3.12
C PRO A 25 2.20 26.55 -3.33
N GLU A 26 3.01 26.50 -2.28
CA GLU A 26 4.20 25.64 -2.27
C GLU A 26 3.79 24.19 -2.55
N ALA A 27 4.54 23.50 -3.37
CA ALA A 27 4.37 22.09 -3.61
C ALA A 27 4.89 21.30 -2.39
N PRO A 28 4.10 20.38 -1.82
CA PRO A 28 4.57 19.59 -0.69
C PRO A 28 5.78 18.75 -1.07
N ASP A 29 6.85 18.84 -0.26
CA ASP A 29 8.05 18.02 -0.44
C ASP A 29 7.81 16.55 -0.10
N PHE A 30 8.56 15.65 -0.73
CA PHE A 30 8.51 14.23 -0.46
C PHE A 30 9.79 13.51 -0.87
N THR A 31 9.98 12.32 -0.32
CA THR A 31 11.08 11.41 -0.66
C THR A 31 10.48 10.04 -0.98
N LEU A 32 10.86 9.44 -2.10
CA LEU A 32 10.43 8.11 -2.55
C LEU A 32 11.60 7.38 -3.22
N PHE A 33 11.38 6.17 -3.69
CA PHE A 33 12.32 5.43 -4.52
C PHE A 33 11.91 5.50 -5.99
N ASP A 34 12.88 5.64 -6.87
CA ASP A 34 12.64 5.56 -8.31
C ASP A 34 12.66 4.10 -8.81
N GLN A 35 12.41 3.90 -10.09
CA GLN A 35 12.41 2.60 -10.74
C GLN A 35 13.77 1.87 -10.73
N ASN A 36 14.86 2.55 -10.37
CA ASN A 36 16.19 1.96 -10.22
C ASN A 36 16.52 1.61 -8.76
N GLY A 37 15.63 1.97 -7.81
CA GLY A 37 15.83 1.84 -6.38
C GLY A 37 16.65 2.97 -5.77
N ASP A 38 16.92 4.03 -6.52
CA ASP A 38 17.61 5.20 -6.01
C ASP A 38 16.65 6.13 -5.28
N ILE A 39 17.15 6.85 -4.28
CA ILE A 39 16.35 7.79 -3.50
C ILE A 39 16.10 9.05 -4.32
N PHE A 40 14.83 9.31 -4.60
CA PHE A 40 14.36 10.56 -5.19
C PHE A 40 13.88 11.52 -4.09
N ARG A 41 14.41 12.73 -4.05
CA ARG A 41 13.91 13.83 -3.20
C ARG A 41 13.40 14.94 -4.07
N PHE A 42 12.13 15.29 -3.89
CA PHE A 42 11.49 16.32 -4.70
C PHE A 42 12.21 17.68 -4.59
N SER A 43 12.65 18.06 -3.38
CA SER A 43 13.41 19.29 -3.13
C SER A 43 14.80 19.34 -3.77
N ASP A 44 15.39 18.22 -4.19
CA ASP A 44 16.68 18.22 -4.89
C ASP A 44 16.57 18.80 -6.32
N HIS A 45 15.35 19.01 -6.79
CA HIS A 45 15.06 19.58 -8.11
C HIS A 45 14.64 21.06 -8.08
N ASP A 46 14.88 21.75 -6.97
CA ASP A 46 14.70 23.22 -6.87
C ASP A 46 15.43 23.95 -8.00
N GLY A 47 14.79 24.97 -8.56
CA GLY A 47 15.28 25.68 -9.73
C GLY A 47 14.93 25.04 -11.08
N LYS A 48 14.21 23.93 -11.12
CA LYS A 48 13.69 23.31 -12.33
C LYS A 48 12.17 23.38 -12.39
N VAL A 49 11.61 23.29 -13.57
CA VAL A 49 10.18 23.04 -13.76
C VAL A 49 9.93 21.55 -13.57
N ILE A 50 8.97 21.20 -12.69
CA ILE A 50 8.68 19.80 -12.40
C ILE A 50 7.25 19.49 -12.82
N VAL A 51 7.07 18.40 -13.56
CA VAL A 51 5.76 17.85 -13.90
C VAL A 51 5.49 16.64 -13.03
N VAL A 52 4.38 16.65 -12.28
CA VAL A 52 4.00 15.56 -11.38
C VAL A 52 2.66 14.97 -11.81
N ALA A 53 2.65 13.67 -12.11
CA ALA A 53 1.45 12.90 -12.39
C ALA A 53 1.30 11.74 -11.40
N PHE A 54 0.05 11.39 -11.06
CA PHE A 54 -0.27 10.26 -10.20
C PHE A 54 -0.92 9.17 -11.06
N VAL A 55 -0.23 8.04 -11.21
CA VAL A 55 -0.59 6.96 -12.14
C VAL A 55 -0.31 5.59 -11.53
N TYR A 56 -0.76 4.50 -12.18
CA TYR A 56 -0.34 3.15 -11.87
C TYR A 56 -0.24 2.29 -13.15
N THR A 57 0.64 1.29 -13.12
CA THR A 57 1.01 0.52 -14.32
C THR A 57 -0.11 -0.40 -14.82
N ALA A 58 -0.92 -0.96 -13.92
CA ALA A 58 -2.01 -1.87 -14.25
C ALA A 58 -3.31 -1.16 -14.68
N CYS A 59 -3.29 0.16 -14.83
CA CYS A 59 -4.43 0.93 -15.34
C CYS A 59 -4.69 0.60 -16.81
N PRO A 60 -5.92 0.18 -17.18
CA PRO A 60 -6.18 -0.29 -18.53
C PRO A 60 -6.27 0.81 -19.59
N ASP A 61 -6.47 2.08 -19.22
CA ASP A 61 -6.76 3.17 -20.16
C ASP A 61 -6.18 4.54 -19.75
N ILE A 62 -6.64 5.14 -18.67
CA ILE A 62 -6.37 6.56 -18.33
C ILE A 62 -4.89 6.82 -18.09
N CYS A 63 -4.21 5.99 -17.29
CA CYS A 63 -2.80 6.18 -16.97
C CYS A 63 -1.90 6.00 -18.19
N LEU A 64 -2.27 5.10 -19.11
CA LEU A 64 -1.54 4.93 -20.36
C LEU A 64 -1.61 6.19 -21.24
N ILE A 65 -2.76 6.89 -21.24
CA ILE A 65 -2.91 8.15 -21.96
C ILE A 65 -2.04 9.23 -21.32
N ILE A 66 -2.07 9.36 -19.99
CA ILE A 66 -1.25 10.33 -19.27
C ILE A 66 0.24 10.05 -19.51
N SER A 67 0.68 8.79 -19.39
CA SER A 67 2.07 8.42 -19.65
C SER A 67 2.49 8.70 -21.09
N SER A 68 1.63 8.40 -22.08
CA SER A 68 1.90 8.74 -23.48
C SER A 68 1.98 10.26 -23.74
N ASN A 69 1.20 11.05 -22.98
CA ASN A 69 1.28 12.50 -23.06
C ASN A 69 2.60 13.04 -22.46
N LEU A 70 3.06 12.44 -21.35
CA LEU A 70 4.35 12.78 -20.74
C LEU A 70 5.52 12.38 -21.66
N ASP A 71 5.45 11.23 -22.30
CA ASP A 71 6.41 10.76 -23.30
C ASP A 71 6.54 11.78 -24.46
N TYR A 72 5.40 12.22 -24.98
CA TYR A 72 5.40 13.28 -26.00
C TYR A 72 6.05 14.58 -25.49
N VAL A 73 5.79 14.96 -24.24
CA VAL A 73 6.40 16.15 -23.63
C VAL A 73 7.91 15.97 -23.57
N GLU A 74 8.40 14.84 -23.03
CA GLU A 74 9.81 14.54 -22.92
C GLU A 74 10.53 14.61 -24.26
N GLU A 75 9.98 13.95 -25.29
CA GLU A 75 10.54 13.95 -26.66
C GLU A 75 10.58 15.34 -27.30
N ASN A 76 9.71 16.26 -26.86
CA ASN A 76 9.56 17.58 -27.49
C ASN A 76 10.08 18.77 -26.67
N LEU A 77 10.71 18.54 -25.50
CA LEU A 77 11.34 19.58 -24.71
C LEU A 77 12.52 20.25 -25.42
N GLY A 78 13.20 19.55 -26.32
CA GLY A 78 14.32 20.09 -27.09
C GLY A 78 15.46 20.61 -26.22
N GLU A 79 15.80 21.90 -26.35
CA GLU A 79 16.87 22.53 -25.56
C GLU A 79 16.53 22.69 -24.06
N HIS A 80 15.26 22.60 -23.68
CA HIS A 80 14.77 22.74 -22.33
C HIS A 80 14.81 21.42 -21.52
N SER A 81 15.20 20.30 -22.12
CA SER A 81 15.20 18.99 -21.45
C SER A 81 16.02 18.94 -20.15
N GLY A 82 17.07 19.77 -20.04
CA GLY A 82 17.87 19.87 -18.82
C GLY A 82 17.24 20.70 -17.68
N GLU A 83 16.17 21.44 -17.98
CA GLU A 83 15.49 22.36 -17.06
C GLU A 83 14.13 21.83 -16.57
N VAL A 84 13.68 20.69 -17.13
CA VAL A 84 12.42 20.04 -16.77
C VAL A 84 12.66 18.68 -16.15
N VAL A 85 11.86 18.33 -15.17
CA VAL A 85 11.85 17.02 -14.52
C VAL A 85 10.43 16.45 -14.60
N LEU A 86 10.29 15.28 -15.20
CA LEU A 86 9.03 14.56 -15.24
C LEU A 86 9.00 13.51 -14.12
N VAL A 87 7.88 13.42 -13.41
CA VAL A 87 7.70 12.53 -12.27
C VAL A 87 6.34 11.86 -12.32
N SER A 88 6.33 10.55 -12.33
CA SER A 88 5.14 9.73 -12.14
C SER A 88 5.17 9.09 -10.76
N VAL A 89 4.20 9.41 -9.90
CA VAL A 89 4.08 8.81 -8.57
C VAL A 89 3.02 7.71 -8.63
N THR A 90 3.36 6.50 -8.18
CA THR A 90 2.38 5.42 -8.17
C THR A 90 1.25 5.68 -7.18
N ILE A 91 0.05 5.19 -7.51
CA ILE A 91 -1.10 5.10 -6.62
C ILE A 91 -1.47 3.66 -6.29
N ASP A 92 -0.60 2.73 -6.68
CA ASP A 92 -0.76 1.30 -6.44
C ASP A 92 0.58 0.64 -6.07
N PRO A 93 1.15 1.00 -4.92
CA PRO A 93 2.48 0.53 -4.53
C PRO A 93 2.57 -0.98 -4.35
N ALA A 94 1.45 -1.66 -4.17
CA ALA A 94 1.43 -3.11 -4.03
C ALA A 94 1.84 -3.83 -5.33
N ARG A 95 1.35 -3.36 -6.49
CA ARG A 95 1.74 -3.88 -7.81
C ARG A 95 2.95 -3.15 -8.38
N ASP A 96 3.07 -1.85 -8.15
CA ASP A 96 4.12 -0.99 -8.69
C ASP A 96 5.36 -0.99 -7.78
N THR A 97 5.95 -2.16 -7.59
CA THR A 97 7.24 -2.33 -6.89
C THR A 97 8.38 -1.73 -7.73
N ILE A 98 9.53 -1.47 -7.12
CA ILE A 98 10.73 -0.97 -7.83
C ILE A 98 11.05 -1.86 -9.05
N ARG A 99 11.07 -3.18 -8.85
CA ARG A 99 11.33 -4.14 -9.94
C ARG A 99 10.30 -4.04 -11.06
N HIS A 100 9.02 -3.99 -10.69
CA HIS A 100 7.95 -3.90 -11.67
C HIS A 100 8.01 -2.59 -12.47
N LEU A 101 8.25 -1.45 -11.79
CA LEU A 101 8.42 -0.15 -12.45
C LEU A 101 9.63 -0.15 -13.38
N SER A 102 10.75 -0.75 -12.99
CA SER A 102 11.94 -0.88 -13.83
C SER A 102 11.65 -1.66 -15.11
N GLU A 103 11.03 -2.82 -15.01
CA GLU A 103 10.66 -3.64 -16.17
C GLU A 103 9.63 -2.94 -17.05
N TRP A 104 8.65 -2.27 -16.46
CA TRP A 104 7.57 -1.59 -17.16
C TRP A 104 8.06 -0.36 -17.94
N THR A 105 8.96 0.45 -17.35
CA THR A 105 9.56 1.62 -18.00
C THR A 105 10.51 1.20 -19.12
N GLU A 106 11.35 0.18 -18.91
CA GLU A 106 12.24 -0.37 -19.93
C GLU A 106 11.46 -0.87 -21.17
N GLN A 107 10.36 -1.60 -20.95
CA GLN A 107 9.52 -2.12 -22.06
C GLN A 107 8.88 -1.02 -22.91
N ARG A 108 8.67 0.17 -22.33
CA ARG A 108 8.02 1.31 -22.98
C ARG A 108 9.00 2.37 -23.49
N GLY A 109 10.26 2.31 -23.03
CA GLY A 109 11.27 3.31 -23.35
C GLY A 109 11.06 4.63 -22.60
N TYR A 110 10.45 4.60 -21.40
CA TYR A 110 10.23 5.79 -20.59
C TYR A 110 11.45 6.10 -19.74
N ASP A 111 12.04 7.29 -19.89
CA ASP A 111 13.30 7.66 -19.25
C ASP A 111 13.13 8.58 -18.02
N TRP A 112 11.88 9.03 -17.70
CA TRP A 112 11.65 9.88 -16.54
C TRP A 112 11.44 9.10 -15.24
N PHE A 113 11.34 9.81 -14.11
CA PHE A 113 11.19 9.21 -12.79
C PHE A 113 9.82 8.57 -12.58
N HIS A 114 9.81 7.28 -12.26
CA HIS A 114 8.63 6.54 -11.83
C HIS A 114 8.85 6.12 -10.38
N LEU A 115 8.05 6.69 -9.47
CA LEU A 115 8.30 6.64 -8.04
C LEU A 115 7.33 5.71 -7.32
N THR A 116 7.88 4.94 -6.41
CA THR A 116 7.14 4.09 -5.48
C THR A 116 7.74 4.21 -4.07
N GLY A 117 7.07 3.62 -3.09
CA GLY A 117 7.54 3.65 -1.71
C GLY A 117 6.54 3.05 -0.73
N PRO A 118 6.84 3.11 0.58
CA PRO A 118 5.93 2.61 1.60
C PRO A 118 4.53 3.24 1.51
N VAL A 119 3.51 2.41 1.72
CA VAL A 119 2.09 2.83 1.65
C VAL A 119 1.82 4.05 2.54
N SER A 120 2.36 4.08 3.75
CA SER A 120 2.18 5.19 4.68
C SER A 120 2.70 6.52 4.13
N GLN A 121 3.88 6.52 3.52
CA GLN A 121 4.46 7.71 2.89
C GLN A 121 3.63 8.17 1.68
N LEU A 122 3.25 7.24 0.82
CA LEU A 122 2.42 7.55 -0.35
C LEU A 122 1.06 8.12 0.04
N GLN A 123 0.41 7.58 1.07
CA GLN A 123 -0.85 8.13 1.59
C GLN A 123 -0.71 9.57 2.11
N GLU A 124 0.41 9.92 2.75
CA GLU A 124 0.69 11.29 3.17
C GLU A 124 0.90 12.21 1.95
N ILE A 125 1.59 11.73 0.92
CA ILE A 125 1.78 12.46 -0.34
C ILE A 125 0.42 12.69 -1.01
N TYR A 126 -0.41 11.66 -1.21
CA TYR A 126 -1.74 11.83 -1.81
C TYR A 126 -2.56 12.89 -1.06
N ARG A 127 -2.57 12.82 0.27
CA ARG A 127 -3.30 13.77 1.11
C ARG A 127 -2.76 15.20 0.97
N SER A 128 -1.44 15.38 1.01
CA SER A 128 -0.80 16.71 0.92
C SER A 128 -0.93 17.33 -0.47
N TRP A 129 -0.97 16.48 -1.51
CA TRP A 129 -1.16 16.91 -2.90
C TRP A 129 -2.64 17.07 -3.29
N ASN A 130 -3.59 16.76 -2.39
CA ASN A 130 -5.04 16.70 -2.65
C ASN A 130 -5.40 15.73 -3.80
N VAL A 131 -4.71 14.61 -3.87
CA VAL A 131 -5.01 13.51 -4.78
C VAL A 131 -5.89 12.52 -4.02
N ILE A 132 -7.08 12.26 -4.57
CA ILE A 132 -7.98 11.24 -4.02
C ILE A 132 -7.54 9.91 -4.65
N VAL A 133 -7.25 8.94 -3.81
CA VAL A 133 -6.92 7.57 -4.22
C VAL A 133 -7.88 6.64 -3.49
N ASP A 134 -8.65 5.88 -4.26
CA ASP A 134 -9.55 4.84 -3.77
C ASP A 134 -8.97 3.50 -4.24
N ASN A 135 -8.13 2.93 -3.40
CA ASN A 135 -7.43 1.67 -3.65
C ASN A 135 -7.88 0.66 -2.60
N GLU A 136 -8.70 -0.30 -3.02
CA GLU A 136 -9.26 -1.34 -2.15
C GLU A 136 -8.14 -2.19 -1.52
N HIS A 137 -7.07 -2.48 -2.26
CA HIS A 137 -5.94 -3.24 -1.74
C HIS A 137 -5.19 -2.46 -0.66
N ILE A 138 -4.91 -1.16 -0.86
CA ILE A 138 -4.32 -0.32 0.19
C ILE A 138 -5.21 -0.29 1.44
N ALA A 139 -6.53 -0.17 1.26
CA ALA A 139 -7.45 -0.17 2.39
C ALA A 139 -7.43 -1.52 3.14
N ALA A 140 -7.37 -2.63 2.41
CA ALA A 140 -7.26 -3.97 2.99
C ALA A 140 -5.88 -4.27 3.59
N SER A 141 -4.82 -3.60 3.10
CA SER A 141 -3.44 -3.78 3.54
C SER A 141 -3.04 -2.88 4.72
N GLN A 142 -3.99 -2.26 5.40
CA GLN A 142 -3.67 -1.54 6.63
C GLN A 142 -3.47 -2.52 7.78
N PRO A 143 -2.51 -2.27 8.69
CA PRO A 143 -2.44 -3.06 9.92
C PRO A 143 -3.78 -2.97 10.66
N PRO A 144 -4.19 -4.04 11.33
CA PRO A 144 -5.41 -4.02 12.12
C PRO A 144 -5.39 -2.85 13.11
N GLU A 145 -6.56 -2.24 13.32
CA GLU A 145 -6.68 -1.20 14.34
C GLU A 145 -6.33 -1.79 15.71
N ASP A 146 -5.69 -1.01 16.55
CA ASP A 146 -5.55 -1.35 17.98
C ASP A 146 -6.97 -1.57 18.56
N ASN A 147 -7.13 -2.57 19.40
CA ASN A 147 -8.39 -2.99 20.04
C ASN A 147 -9.26 -3.95 19.20
N LEU A 148 -8.75 -4.64 18.22
CA LEU A 148 -9.48 -5.75 17.62
C LEU A 148 -9.54 -6.95 18.55
N ASN A 149 -10.68 -7.64 18.53
CA ASN A 149 -10.81 -8.95 19.14
C ASN A 149 -10.14 -9.98 18.22
N ARG A 150 -9.42 -10.93 18.82
CA ARG A 150 -8.64 -11.93 18.09
C ARG A 150 -9.02 -13.34 18.50
N LEU A 151 -9.26 -14.19 17.49
CA LEU A 151 -9.31 -15.64 17.64
C LEU A 151 -8.09 -16.27 16.95
N VAL A 152 -7.33 -17.06 17.70
CA VAL A 152 -6.27 -17.90 17.12
C VAL A 152 -6.66 -19.37 17.25
N VAL A 153 -6.68 -20.10 16.16
CA VAL A 153 -6.80 -21.57 16.17
C VAL A 153 -5.42 -22.15 15.93
N LEU A 154 -4.92 -22.92 16.89
CA LEU A 154 -3.62 -23.59 16.81
C LEU A 154 -3.82 -25.09 16.65
N PHE A 155 -3.49 -25.59 15.46
CA PHE A 155 -3.70 -26.99 15.07
C PHE A 155 -2.61 -27.94 15.61
N PRO A 156 -2.88 -29.27 15.63
CA PRO A 156 -1.92 -30.26 16.14
C PRO A 156 -0.57 -30.31 15.41
N ASP A 157 -0.51 -29.82 14.18
CA ASP A 157 0.72 -29.71 13.36
C ASP A 157 1.45 -28.38 13.56
N ASN A 158 1.01 -27.55 14.53
CA ASN A 158 1.46 -26.19 14.80
C ASN A 158 1.12 -25.15 13.70
N SER A 159 0.29 -25.47 12.74
CA SER A 159 -0.28 -24.45 11.87
C SER A 159 -1.30 -23.63 12.64
N THR A 160 -1.48 -22.36 12.21
CA THR A 160 -2.39 -21.40 12.85
C THR A 160 -3.44 -20.89 11.88
N LEU A 161 -4.61 -20.54 12.40
CA LEU A 161 -5.62 -19.73 11.75
C LEU A 161 -5.88 -18.53 12.67
N VAL A 162 -5.73 -17.33 12.16
CA VAL A 162 -5.95 -16.09 12.90
C VAL A 162 -7.12 -15.33 12.31
N HIS A 163 -7.97 -14.80 13.14
CA HIS A 163 -9.06 -13.93 12.74
C HIS A 163 -9.18 -12.75 13.69
N ASP A 164 -9.03 -11.55 13.14
CA ASP A 164 -9.15 -10.28 13.85
C ASP A 164 -10.41 -9.56 13.40
N THR A 165 -11.22 -9.07 14.32
CA THR A 165 -12.39 -8.26 13.99
C THR A 165 -12.82 -7.39 15.16
N ALA A 166 -13.49 -6.30 14.84
CA ALA A 166 -14.13 -5.42 15.83
C ALA A 166 -15.26 -6.08 16.64
N GLY A 167 -15.63 -7.32 16.40
CA GLY A 167 -16.62 -8.24 17.05
C GLY A 167 -17.37 -7.77 18.30
N PHE A 168 -17.61 -6.48 18.41
CA PHE A 168 -18.18 -5.83 19.57
C PHE A 168 -19.64 -6.24 19.81
N GLY A 169 -19.94 -6.65 21.03
CA GLY A 169 -21.28 -7.10 21.41
C GLY A 169 -21.58 -8.56 21.12
N MET A 170 -20.58 -9.34 20.67
CA MET A 170 -20.66 -10.79 20.55
C MET A 170 -20.14 -11.47 21.82
N ASN A 171 -20.59 -12.68 22.08
CA ASN A 171 -19.90 -13.57 22.99
C ASN A 171 -18.91 -14.47 22.23
N GLY A 172 -18.06 -15.19 22.94
CA GLY A 172 -17.00 -16.01 22.33
C GLY A 172 -17.52 -17.09 21.38
N SER A 173 -18.70 -17.70 21.64
CA SER A 173 -19.31 -18.66 20.71
C SER A 173 -19.75 -18.03 19.42
N GLU A 174 -20.42 -16.87 19.49
CA GLU A 174 -20.84 -16.08 18.34
C GLU A 174 -19.65 -15.61 17.51
N PHE A 175 -18.55 -15.25 18.22
CA PHE A 175 -17.30 -14.82 17.58
C PHE A 175 -16.61 -15.98 16.84
N ILE A 176 -16.58 -17.19 17.42
CA ILE A 176 -16.07 -18.39 16.74
C ILE A 176 -16.88 -18.68 15.46
N ASP A 177 -18.21 -18.68 15.58
CA ASP A 177 -19.09 -18.96 14.44
C ASP A 177 -18.89 -17.91 13.33
N PHE A 178 -18.78 -16.64 13.70
CA PHE A 178 -18.49 -15.54 12.78
C PHE A 178 -17.11 -15.73 12.10
N ALA A 179 -16.04 -15.91 12.87
CA ALA A 179 -14.70 -16.11 12.36
C ALA A 179 -14.60 -17.30 11.40
N PHE A 180 -15.22 -18.42 11.74
CA PHE A 180 -15.22 -19.61 10.90
C PHE A 180 -16.09 -19.48 9.63
N SER A 181 -17.13 -18.66 9.69
CA SER A 181 -17.92 -18.29 8.51
C SER A 181 -17.11 -17.46 7.52
N GLU A 182 -16.42 -16.42 8.02
CA GLU A 182 -15.58 -15.54 7.20
C GLU A 182 -14.39 -16.28 6.58
N THR A 183 -13.78 -17.20 7.31
CA THR A 183 -12.65 -18.02 6.84
C THR A 183 -13.07 -19.28 6.08
N ASN A 184 -14.37 -19.51 5.88
CA ASN A 184 -14.93 -20.75 5.31
C ASN A 184 -14.40 -22.03 6.00
N THR A 185 -14.14 -21.94 7.31
CA THR A 185 -13.60 -23.04 8.12
C THR A 185 -14.71 -23.96 8.56
N SER A 186 -14.65 -25.22 8.15
CA SER A 186 -15.62 -26.23 8.61
C SER A 186 -15.37 -26.57 10.07
N HIS A 187 -16.41 -26.52 10.90
CA HIS A 187 -16.29 -26.86 12.32
C HIS A 187 -17.54 -27.53 12.88
N ASP A 188 -17.32 -28.32 13.91
CA ASP A 188 -18.34 -28.87 14.80
C ASP A 188 -17.69 -29.02 16.20
N LEU A 189 -17.79 -27.96 16.98
CA LEU A 189 -17.20 -27.92 18.33
C LEU A 189 -17.81 -28.97 19.27
N SER A 190 -19.05 -29.42 19.01
CA SER A 190 -19.71 -30.45 19.82
C SER A 190 -19.07 -31.83 19.64
N SER A 191 -18.48 -32.11 18.48
CA SER A 191 -17.71 -33.31 18.17
C SER A 191 -16.19 -33.11 18.24
N GLY A 192 -15.73 -31.92 18.59
CA GLY A 192 -14.30 -31.59 18.65
C GLY A 192 -13.62 -31.55 17.28
N LYS A 193 -14.35 -31.14 16.22
CA LYS A 193 -13.85 -31.15 14.85
C LYS A 193 -13.71 -29.75 14.29
N ILE A 194 -12.49 -29.36 13.87
CA ILE A 194 -12.20 -28.08 13.25
C ILE A 194 -11.30 -28.32 12.03
N SER A 195 -11.70 -27.81 10.87
CA SER A 195 -10.93 -27.88 9.60
C SER A 195 -10.42 -29.29 9.23
N GLY A 196 -11.22 -30.32 9.54
CA GLY A 196 -10.87 -31.71 9.30
C GLY A 196 -10.06 -32.38 10.42
N TRP A 197 -9.53 -31.63 11.37
CA TRP A 197 -8.91 -32.15 12.58
C TRP A 197 -9.98 -32.55 13.58
N GLU A 198 -9.87 -33.72 14.13
CA GLU A 198 -10.79 -34.30 15.13
C GLU A 198 -9.97 -34.76 16.32
N ALA A 199 -10.32 -34.27 17.53
CA ALA A 199 -9.65 -34.64 18.76
C ALA A 199 -9.71 -36.17 18.98
N ASP A 200 -8.68 -36.76 19.59
CA ASP A 200 -8.57 -38.21 19.83
C ASP A 200 -8.03 -38.50 21.24
N GLU A 201 -7.62 -39.73 21.52
CA GLU A 201 -7.10 -40.14 22.82
C GLU A 201 -5.74 -39.47 23.18
N THR A 202 -5.07 -38.82 22.22
CA THR A 202 -3.72 -38.26 22.38
C THR A 202 -3.72 -36.73 22.54
N TRP A 203 -4.76 -36.07 22.13
CA TRP A 203 -4.91 -34.61 22.22
C TRP A 203 -6.38 -34.19 22.21
N ASP A 204 -6.66 -33.00 22.72
CA ASP A 204 -8.00 -32.41 22.77
C ASP A 204 -7.91 -30.92 22.47
N TRP A 205 -9.06 -30.30 22.14
CA TRP A 205 -9.15 -28.85 21.99
C TRP A 205 -9.29 -28.18 23.34
N GLU A 206 -8.44 -27.17 23.57
CA GLU A 206 -8.48 -26.32 24.75
C GLU A 206 -8.85 -24.91 24.36
N ILE A 207 -9.67 -24.24 25.19
CA ILE A 207 -9.95 -22.81 25.04
C ILE A 207 -9.02 -22.07 25.98
N ARG A 208 -8.39 -21.03 25.50
CA ARG A 208 -7.51 -20.17 26.30
C ARG A 208 -7.82 -18.72 26.06
N THR A 209 -7.76 -17.89 27.10
CA THR A 209 -7.88 -16.44 27.06
C THR A 209 -6.53 -15.82 27.35
N TRP A 210 -6.23 -14.70 26.72
CA TRP A 210 -4.98 -13.99 26.95
C TRP A 210 -5.10 -13.08 28.19
N ASP A 211 -4.14 -13.19 29.08
CA ASP A 211 -3.96 -12.31 30.23
C ASP A 211 -2.90 -11.25 29.89
N GLU A 212 -3.33 -10.03 29.57
CA GLU A 212 -2.47 -8.90 29.17
C GLU A 212 -1.48 -8.50 30.28
N VAL A 213 -1.86 -8.68 31.54
CA VAL A 213 -1.03 -8.24 32.68
C VAL A 213 0.17 -9.18 32.90
N ASN A 214 -0.07 -10.48 32.69
CA ASN A 214 0.96 -11.50 32.90
C ASN A 214 1.57 -11.99 31.57
N GLU A 215 1.11 -11.47 30.44
CA GLU A 215 1.53 -11.84 29.09
C GLU A 215 1.51 -13.37 28.89
N THR A 216 0.39 -14.02 29.23
CA THR A 216 0.26 -15.48 29.19
C THR A 216 -1.14 -15.94 28.84
N TRP A 217 -1.21 -17.10 28.21
CA TRP A 217 -2.46 -17.80 27.97
C TRP A 217 -2.96 -18.49 29.26
N VAL A 218 -4.22 -18.22 29.61
CA VAL A 218 -4.90 -18.86 30.73
C VAL A 218 -5.97 -19.80 30.17
N GLU A 219 -5.98 -21.04 30.70
CA GLU A 219 -6.98 -22.04 30.33
C GLU A 219 -8.38 -21.59 30.75
N PHE A 220 -9.33 -21.65 29.82
CA PHE A 220 -10.73 -21.32 30.07
C PHE A 220 -11.57 -22.62 30.09
N MET A 221 -12.04 -23.02 31.26
CA MET A 221 -12.76 -24.29 31.50
C MET A 221 -14.28 -24.17 31.36
N GLY A 222 -14.75 -23.18 30.60
CA GLY A 222 -16.18 -22.88 30.47
C GLY A 222 -16.70 -22.99 29.03
N ASP A 223 -17.99 -22.70 28.88
CA ASP A 223 -18.61 -22.53 27.58
C ASP A 223 -18.07 -21.23 26.93
N PRO A 224 -17.60 -21.25 25.67
CA PRO A 224 -17.14 -20.03 24.99
C PRO A 224 -18.17 -18.90 25.02
N GLY A 225 -19.47 -19.21 25.06
CA GLY A 225 -20.54 -18.21 25.20
C GLY A 225 -20.50 -17.40 26.50
N LEU A 226 -19.64 -17.78 27.48
CA LEU A 226 -19.41 -17.00 28.69
C LEU A 226 -18.25 -15.99 28.55
N ILE A 227 -17.54 -15.98 27.44
CA ILE A 227 -16.50 -15.00 27.14
C ILE A 227 -17.16 -13.78 26.51
N ASP A 228 -17.08 -12.63 27.17
CA ASP A 228 -17.53 -11.36 26.61
C ASP A 228 -16.45 -10.83 25.67
N MET A 229 -16.82 -10.65 24.39
CA MET A 229 -15.93 -10.04 23.38
C MET A 229 -15.99 -8.52 23.52
N MET A 230 -15.19 -8.01 24.44
CA MET A 230 -14.92 -6.59 24.58
C MET A 230 -13.95 -6.14 23.49
N SER A 231 -13.61 -4.86 23.46
CA SER A 231 -12.46 -4.43 22.66
C SER A 231 -11.18 -5.09 23.21
N ASP A 232 -10.32 -5.55 22.32
CA ASP A 232 -9.01 -6.11 22.66
C ASP A 232 -9.08 -7.45 23.44
N THR A 233 -10.09 -8.26 23.14
CA THR A 233 -10.22 -9.59 23.75
C THR A 233 -9.56 -10.63 22.84
N HIS A 234 -8.51 -11.26 23.35
CA HIS A 234 -7.80 -12.33 22.67
C HIS A 234 -8.14 -13.67 23.28
N PHE A 235 -8.56 -14.62 22.45
CA PHE A 235 -8.69 -16.01 22.87
C PHE A 235 -8.27 -17.00 21.79
N SER A 236 -8.02 -18.23 22.18
CA SER A 236 -7.56 -19.25 21.25
C SER A 236 -8.25 -20.60 21.48
N LEU A 237 -8.38 -21.34 20.36
CA LEU A 237 -8.70 -22.76 20.33
C LEU A 237 -7.42 -23.50 20.01
N VAL A 238 -6.87 -24.22 20.97
CA VAL A 238 -5.54 -24.82 20.87
C VAL A 238 -5.61 -26.32 20.97
N ALA A 239 -4.99 -27.05 20.07
CA ALA A 239 -4.75 -28.46 20.24
C ALA A 239 -3.77 -28.67 21.42
N SER A 240 -4.13 -29.49 22.41
CA SER A 240 -3.36 -29.63 23.66
C SER A 240 -1.93 -30.16 23.48
N ASN A 241 -1.61 -30.73 22.30
CA ASN A 241 -0.28 -31.19 21.93
C ASN A 241 0.52 -30.17 21.10
N ALA A 242 -0.06 -29.01 20.76
CA ALA A 242 0.59 -27.98 19.97
C ALA A 242 1.47 -27.05 20.80
N ASN A 243 2.36 -26.31 20.15
CA ASN A 243 3.22 -25.33 20.81
C ASN A 243 2.47 -24.01 21.04
N LEU A 244 1.95 -23.83 22.23
CA LEU A 244 1.13 -22.67 22.62
C LEU A 244 1.82 -21.31 22.39
N SER A 245 3.15 -21.26 22.38
CA SER A 245 3.87 -20.01 22.15
C SER A 245 3.62 -19.41 20.77
N LEU A 246 3.18 -20.23 19.82
CA LEU A 246 2.87 -19.77 18.45
C LEU A 246 1.52 -19.05 18.34
N ALA A 247 0.69 -19.12 19.37
CA ALA A 247 -0.60 -18.41 19.43
C ALA A 247 -0.53 -17.10 20.23
N ALA A 248 0.60 -16.77 20.86
CA ALA A 248 0.71 -15.57 21.68
C ALA A 248 0.54 -14.29 20.82
N PRO A 249 -0.17 -13.26 21.32
CA PRO A 249 -0.24 -11.97 20.64
C PRO A 249 1.15 -11.42 20.35
N GLY A 250 1.31 -10.76 19.18
CA GLY A 250 2.58 -10.18 18.76
C GLY A 250 3.64 -11.19 18.27
N THR A 251 3.32 -12.50 18.20
CA THR A 251 4.22 -13.50 17.60
C THR A 251 3.94 -13.76 16.12
N ASP A 252 2.83 -13.23 15.61
CA ASP A 252 2.53 -13.28 14.19
C ASP A 252 3.70 -12.73 13.38
N CYS A 253 3.94 -13.35 12.24
CA CYS A 253 5.00 -12.89 11.35
C CYS A 253 6.39 -12.79 12.02
N ASN A 254 6.67 -13.64 13.01
CA ASN A 254 7.89 -13.60 13.84
C ASN A 254 8.11 -12.24 14.54
N SER A 255 7.03 -11.54 14.88
CA SER A 255 7.04 -10.19 15.48
C SER A 255 7.60 -9.08 14.57
N HIS A 256 7.60 -9.33 13.24
CA HIS A 256 8.09 -8.39 12.23
C HIS A 256 7.06 -8.14 11.13
N GLY A 257 5.81 -7.95 11.53
CA GLY A 257 4.70 -7.70 10.62
C GLY A 257 3.37 -8.14 11.22
N TRP A 258 2.36 -8.20 10.40
CA TRP A 258 0.99 -8.57 10.77
C TRP A 258 0.36 -9.45 9.68
N ILE A 259 -0.70 -10.19 10.03
CA ILE A 259 -1.36 -11.11 9.10
C ILE A 259 -2.47 -10.37 8.35
N MET A 260 -2.40 -10.42 7.02
CA MET A 260 -3.44 -10.01 6.10
C MET A 260 -4.18 -11.25 5.56
N GLY A 261 -5.49 -11.11 5.33
CA GLY A 261 -6.33 -12.19 4.84
C GLY A 261 -6.68 -13.21 5.92
N SER A 262 -7.27 -14.32 5.51
CA SER A 262 -7.71 -15.38 6.42
C SER A 262 -7.70 -16.76 5.74
N GLY A 263 -7.66 -17.83 6.52
CA GLY A 263 -7.65 -19.20 6.01
C GLY A 263 -6.46 -19.47 5.08
N SER A 264 -6.74 -19.95 3.87
CA SER A 264 -5.69 -20.25 2.88
C SER A 264 -5.07 -19.02 2.21
N SER A 265 -5.70 -17.86 2.33
CA SER A 265 -5.19 -16.59 1.82
C SER A 265 -4.43 -15.78 2.87
N ALA A 266 -4.36 -16.26 4.12
CA ALA A 266 -3.62 -15.59 5.18
C ALA A 266 -2.11 -15.52 4.85
N HIS A 267 -1.53 -14.34 4.96
CA HIS A 267 -0.11 -14.11 4.73
C HIS A 267 0.40 -12.92 5.54
N CYS A 268 1.68 -12.90 5.83
CA CYS A 268 2.31 -11.80 6.54
C CYS A 268 2.52 -10.56 5.65
N MET A 269 2.18 -9.42 6.17
CA MET A 269 2.63 -8.11 5.71
C MET A 269 3.85 -7.74 6.56
N CYS A 270 5.03 -7.90 6.00
CA CYS A 270 6.27 -7.73 6.76
C CYS A 270 6.65 -6.25 6.92
N ASP A 271 7.27 -5.93 8.07
CA ASP A 271 7.87 -4.63 8.35
C ASP A 271 9.04 -4.35 7.39
N GLU A 272 9.42 -3.08 7.28
CA GLU A 272 10.58 -2.66 6.47
C GLU A 272 11.87 -3.41 6.88
N GLY A 273 12.58 -3.95 5.88
CA GLY A 273 13.77 -4.78 6.08
C GLY A 273 13.50 -6.26 6.35
N TYR A 274 12.24 -6.68 6.22
CA TYR A 274 11.83 -8.08 6.36
C TYR A 274 11.03 -8.55 5.14
N GLU A 275 11.15 -9.82 4.82
CA GLU A 275 10.47 -10.47 3.70
C GLU A 275 9.83 -11.81 4.09
N ARG A 276 8.85 -12.26 3.33
CA ARG A 276 8.28 -13.59 3.50
C ARG A 276 9.20 -14.63 2.87
N PRO A 277 9.60 -15.69 3.59
CA PRO A 277 10.35 -16.79 2.98
C PRO A 277 9.47 -17.58 2.02
N GLU A 278 10.03 -18.01 0.89
CA GLU A 278 9.30 -18.79 -0.11
C GLU A 278 8.70 -20.07 0.53
N GLY A 279 7.38 -20.20 0.40
CA GLY A 279 6.62 -21.34 0.92
C GLY A 279 6.27 -21.28 2.40
N ASP A 280 6.63 -20.21 3.11
CA ASP A 280 6.16 -19.93 4.47
C ASP A 280 5.61 -18.48 4.54
N TRP A 281 4.35 -18.35 4.19
CA TRP A 281 3.69 -17.06 4.04
C TRP A 281 3.28 -16.41 5.36
N LEU A 282 3.41 -17.14 6.48
CA LEU A 282 3.05 -16.68 7.83
C LEU A 282 4.26 -16.31 8.70
N SER A 283 5.42 -16.09 8.06
CA SER A 283 6.65 -15.66 8.72
C SER A 283 7.24 -14.44 8.02
N CYS A 284 7.93 -13.61 8.79
CA CYS A 284 8.80 -12.55 8.27
C CYS A 284 10.24 -12.82 8.73
N ILE A 285 11.17 -12.75 7.79
CA ILE A 285 12.61 -12.92 8.03
C ILE A 285 13.36 -11.69 7.52
N ALA A 286 14.53 -11.41 8.03
CA ALA A 286 15.33 -10.30 7.55
C ALA A 286 15.67 -10.49 6.05
N GLU A 287 15.54 -9.45 5.25
CA GLU A 287 15.83 -9.46 3.81
C GLU A 287 17.20 -10.04 3.52
N GLY A 288 17.29 -10.88 2.48
CA GLY A 288 18.53 -11.55 2.07
C GLY A 288 18.97 -12.70 2.98
N THR A 289 18.11 -13.17 3.90
CA THR A 289 18.38 -14.38 4.68
C THR A 289 18.27 -15.60 3.77
N GLU A 290 19.36 -16.40 3.66
CA GLU A 290 19.30 -17.66 2.91
C GLU A 290 18.35 -18.65 3.60
N VAL A 291 17.20 -18.91 2.99
CA VAL A 291 16.28 -19.96 3.42
C VAL A 291 16.61 -21.24 2.67
N GLY A 292 16.73 -22.35 3.40
CA GLY A 292 16.89 -23.65 2.76
C GLY A 292 15.69 -23.97 1.87
N ASN A 293 15.94 -24.39 0.61
CA ASN A 293 14.93 -24.69 -0.41
C ASN A 293 13.76 -25.53 0.15
N SER A 294 12.69 -24.86 0.53
CA SER A 294 11.38 -25.50 0.69
C SER A 294 10.71 -25.51 -0.68
N SER A 295 10.78 -26.65 -1.36
CA SER A 295 10.19 -26.87 -2.67
C SER A 295 8.66 -27.05 -2.57
N SER A 296 7.94 -26.04 -2.20
CA SER A 296 6.50 -25.97 -2.44
C SER A 296 6.27 -24.89 -3.49
N GLY A 297 5.94 -25.28 -4.71
CA GLY A 297 5.55 -24.34 -5.77
C GLY A 297 4.15 -23.77 -5.52
N SER A 298 3.88 -23.31 -4.30
CA SER A 298 2.67 -22.56 -3.94
C SER A 298 2.87 -21.11 -4.37
N VAL A 299 1.88 -20.55 -5.06
CA VAL A 299 1.82 -19.13 -5.37
C VAL A 299 1.76 -18.34 -4.07
N ASP A 300 2.45 -17.22 -3.99
CA ASP A 300 2.35 -16.31 -2.84
C ASP A 300 0.90 -15.83 -2.69
N PRO A 301 0.25 -16.04 -1.54
CA PRO A 301 -1.11 -15.54 -1.31
C PRO A 301 -1.24 -14.03 -1.46
N HIS A 302 -0.17 -13.27 -1.22
CA HIS A 302 -0.15 -11.84 -1.47
C HIS A 302 -0.24 -11.55 -2.98
N ASP A 303 0.58 -12.21 -3.80
CA ASP A 303 0.52 -12.08 -5.26
C ASP A 303 -0.87 -12.48 -5.80
N GLU A 304 -1.49 -13.51 -5.22
CA GLU A 304 -2.85 -13.91 -5.56
C GLU A 304 -3.89 -12.86 -5.12
N SER A 305 -3.69 -12.22 -3.96
CA SER A 305 -4.54 -11.13 -3.47
C SER A 305 -4.42 -9.84 -4.29
N LEU A 306 -3.29 -9.67 -5.01
CA LEU A 306 -3.06 -8.57 -5.93
C LEU A 306 -3.84 -8.67 -7.26
N GLY A 307 -4.67 -9.68 -7.45
CA GLY A 307 -5.49 -9.97 -8.61
C GLY A 307 -5.97 -8.77 -9.44
N GLU A 308 -7.03 -8.91 -10.20
CA GLU A 308 -7.59 -7.80 -10.99
C GLU A 308 -8.44 -6.90 -10.05
N TYR A 309 -7.88 -5.78 -9.60
CA TYR A 309 -8.63 -4.70 -8.96
C TYR A 309 -8.35 -3.37 -9.65
N GLU A 310 -9.32 -2.47 -9.61
CA GLU A 310 -9.19 -1.13 -10.14
C GLU A 310 -8.86 -0.14 -9.01
N VAL A 311 -8.04 0.87 -9.33
CA VAL A 311 -7.75 1.97 -8.42
C VAL A 311 -8.46 3.22 -8.92
N GLY A 312 -9.46 3.68 -8.17
CA GLY A 312 -10.12 4.95 -8.40
C GLY A 312 -9.21 6.11 -7.96
N HIS A 313 -9.02 7.10 -8.82
CA HIS A 313 -8.23 8.26 -8.43
C HIS A 313 -8.62 9.54 -9.17
N SER A 314 -8.27 10.68 -8.57
CA SER A 314 -8.34 11.96 -9.26
C SER A 314 -7.19 12.08 -10.28
N THR A 315 -7.55 12.35 -11.53
CA THR A 315 -6.60 12.48 -12.63
C THR A 315 -6.16 13.93 -12.77
N THR A 316 -5.18 14.36 -12.01
CA THR A 316 -4.62 15.71 -12.11
C THR A 316 -3.11 15.62 -12.29
N THR A 317 -2.62 16.26 -13.36
CA THR A 317 -1.18 16.45 -13.61
C THR A 317 -0.84 17.88 -13.26
N PHE A 318 0.19 18.09 -12.46
CA PHE A 318 0.63 19.37 -11.97
C PHE A 318 1.90 19.84 -12.66
N ILE A 319 2.00 21.15 -12.94
CA ILE A 319 3.26 21.78 -13.35
C ILE A 319 3.69 22.72 -12.22
N ILE A 320 4.90 22.50 -11.75
CA ILE A 320 5.54 23.18 -10.62
C ILE A 320 6.61 24.09 -11.18
N ASP A 321 6.66 25.35 -10.74
CA ASP A 321 7.66 26.32 -11.18
C ASP A 321 9.04 26.13 -10.52
N LYS A 322 10.00 26.93 -10.93
CA LYS A 322 11.37 26.93 -10.41
C LYS A 322 11.48 27.29 -8.93
N GLU A 323 10.46 27.92 -8.35
CA GLU A 323 10.35 28.25 -6.92
C GLU A 323 9.52 27.20 -6.14
N MET A 324 9.37 26.00 -6.70
CA MET A 324 8.67 24.89 -6.07
C MET A 324 7.19 25.17 -5.75
N ARG A 325 6.49 25.95 -6.59
CA ARG A 325 5.08 26.28 -6.41
C ARG A 325 4.22 25.60 -7.46
N LYS A 326 3.04 25.12 -7.07
CA LYS A 326 2.05 24.58 -8.00
C LYS A 326 1.49 25.69 -8.86
N ARG A 327 1.91 25.78 -10.12
CA ARG A 327 1.50 26.87 -11.02
C ARG A 327 0.32 26.50 -11.90
N VAL A 328 0.31 25.32 -12.46
CA VAL A 328 -0.71 24.88 -13.42
C VAL A 328 -1.19 23.47 -13.08
N ALA A 329 -2.47 23.21 -13.29
CA ALA A 329 -3.07 21.90 -13.16
C ALA A 329 -3.85 21.53 -14.42
N TYR A 330 -3.66 20.31 -14.88
CA TYR A 330 -4.42 19.69 -15.95
C TYR A 330 -5.22 18.51 -15.38
N SER A 331 -6.54 18.60 -15.44
CA SER A 331 -7.42 17.55 -14.92
C SER A 331 -7.98 16.69 -16.04
N GLY A 332 -8.15 15.40 -15.76
CA GLY A 332 -8.64 14.43 -16.73
C GLY A 332 -7.58 14.05 -17.76
N ILE A 333 -8.04 13.55 -18.90
CA ILE A 333 -7.17 13.00 -19.98
C ILE A 333 -7.35 13.70 -21.33
N THR A 334 -8.25 14.66 -21.41
CA THR A 334 -8.65 15.29 -22.69
C THR A 334 -7.91 16.59 -22.99
N TRP A 335 -6.85 16.90 -22.20
CA TRP A 335 -6.04 18.09 -22.45
C TRP A 335 -5.13 17.91 -23.68
N ASP A 336 -4.91 19.00 -24.37
CA ASP A 336 -4.03 19.04 -25.55
C ASP A 336 -2.56 18.99 -25.14
N THR A 337 -1.84 17.96 -25.58
CA THR A 337 -0.43 17.74 -25.23
C THR A 337 0.47 18.88 -25.67
N SER A 338 0.15 19.53 -26.82
CA SER A 338 0.92 20.66 -27.34
C SER A 338 0.69 21.94 -26.52
N GLU A 339 -0.51 22.11 -25.95
CA GLU A 339 -0.80 23.19 -25.01
C GLU A 339 -0.09 22.96 -23.68
N PHE A 340 -0.13 21.72 -23.17
CA PHE A 340 0.61 21.35 -21.99
C PHE A 340 2.12 21.61 -22.12
N LEU A 341 2.72 21.19 -23.23
CA LEU A 341 4.14 21.44 -23.51
C LEU A 341 4.46 22.94 -23.57
N LYS A 342 3.58 23.78 -24.13
CA LYS A 342 3.77 25.25 -24.11
C LYS A 342 3.77 25.81 -22.70
N ASP A 343 2.87 25.36 -21.85
CA ASP A 343 2.83 25.81 -20.45
C ASP A 343 4.11 25.41 -19.70
N VAL A 344 4.61 24.17 -19.91
CA VAL A 344 5.89 23.73 -19.36
C VAL A 344 7.03 24.65 -19.82
N ILE A 345 7.16 24.89 -21.13
CA ILE A 345 8.20 25.74 -21.69
C ILE A 345 8.06 27.19 -21.20
N SER A 346 6.84 27.70 -21.10
CA SER A 346 6.58 29.04 -20.59
C SER A 346 7.13 29.24 -19.19
N LEU A 347 6.96 28.23 -18.30
CA LEU A 347 7.50 28.28 -16.93
C LEU A 347 9.03 28.08 -16.89
N VAL A 348 9.62 27.42 -17.90
CA VAL A 348 11.07 27.36 -18.05
C VAL A 348 11.65 28.71 -18.46
N GLU A 349 10.94 29.47 -19.29
CA GLU A 349 11.38 30.78 -19.80
C GLU A 349 11.12 31.95 -18.82
N GLU A 350 10.28 31.74 -17.77
CA GLU A 350 10.13 32.69 -16.66
C GLU A 350 11.40 32.75 -15.77
#